data_8acefa8b20cf8fd3acc8628d4cf65898
#
_entry.id   8acefa8b20cf8fd3acc8628d4cf65898
#
_cell.length_a   1.000
_cell.length_b   1.000
_cell.length_c   1.000
_cell.angle_alpha   90.00
_cell.angle_beta   90.00
_cell.angle_gamma   90.00
#
_symmetry.space_group_name_H-M   'P 1'
#
loop_
_entity.id
_entity.type
_entity.pdbx_description
1 polymer ?
#
loop_
_entity_poly.entity_id
_entity_poly.type
_entity_poly.pdbx_seq_one_letter_code
_entity_poly.pdbx_strand_id
1 'polypeptide(L)'
;NKSDHISLTMSNSGRSSFNLCLSTIKTLNKYKKILIPDLVCSEIIPIIQKYKLDIIFYSIDNELNPDINFIESNLKKESCILLCINYFGKASDWKSIFELKKKYDLIVLEDNAHSLFGSYQGISYGDLGDISFNSLRKIIPVLSGSVLKSSKYNISNDEFKKRFLSFTEFKYSLRNLKFHSKNKYSDTYSHDKSIYDNLLSIDFLSYKIFMYLQHKKDHISNQRKLNYCYWTEFLNNSDLEQIDLSSADCPYAAAYLYNDITVCNKWLEWGRINNINIIKWPLLPKIHSHSLKNKKLKNILLFPVNHMHDLKEIKLTYAKN
;
A
#
# COMPACT_ATOMS: atom_id res chain seq x y z
N ASN A 1 32.24 -11.66 -10.22
CA ASN A 1 31.63 -10.33 -10.25
C ASN A 1 30.33 -10.41 -11.04
N LYS A 2 29.21 -10.78 -10.37
CA LYS A 2 27.86 -10.50 -10.91
C LYS A 2 27.67 -9.01 -10.68
N SER A 3 27.67 -8.22 -11.75
CA SER A 3 27.18 -6.85 -11.71
C SER A 3 25.74 -6.92 -11.21
N ASP A 4 25.46 -6.30 -10.06
CA ASP A 4 24.10 -6.16 -9.51
C ASP A 4 23.31 -5.25 -10.47
N HIS A 5 22.72 -5.84 -11.49
CA HIS A 5 21.82 -5.13 -12.39
C HIS A 5 20.51 -4.86 -11.66
N ILE A 6 20.42 -3.68 -11.08
CA ILE A 6 19.15 -3.20 -10.55
C ILE A 6 18.25 -2.86 -11.74
N SER A 7 17.18 -3.64 -11.91
CA SER A 7 16.11 -3.30 -12.86
C SER A 7 15.12 -2.35 -12.20
N LEU A 8 14.90 -1.20 -12.82
CA LEU A 8 13.97 -0.17 -12.34
C LEU A 8 13.04 0.23 -13.47
N THR A 9 11.76 0.17 -13.20
CA THR A 9 10.69 0.49 -14.16
C THR A 9 9.60 1.31 -13.50
N MET A 10 8.91 2.15 -14.26
CA MET A 10 7.81 2.97 -13.76
C MET A 10 6.54 2.73 -14.55
N SER A 11 5.54 2.19 -13.87
CA SER A 11 4.21 1.95 -14.43
C SER A 11 3.19 3.01 -14.01
N ASN A 12 2.00 2.97 -14.60
CA ASN A 12 0.91 3.90 -14.28
C ASN A 12 0.26 3.64 -12.90
N SER A 13 0.44 2.46 -12.31
CA SER A 13 -0.19 2.10 -11.04
C SER A 13 0.50 0.93 -10.33
N GLY A 14 0.33 0.81 -9.01
CA GLY A 14 0.80 -0.36 -8.25
C GLY A 14 0.25 -1.68 -8.76
N ARG A 15 -0.99 -1.71 -9.28
CA ARG A 15 -1.58 -2.91 -9.90
C ARG A 15 -0.86 -3.33 -11.18
N SER A 16 -0.51 -2.36 -12.03
CA SER A 16 0.29 -2.63 -13.24
C SER A 16 1.68 -3.15 -12.88
N SER A 17 2.32 -2.56 -11.86
CA SER A 17 3.59 -3.08 -11.34
C SER A 17 3.45 -4.49 -10.77
N PHE A 18 2.42 -4.77 -9.99
CA PHE A 18 2.16 -6.11 -9.46
C PHE A 18 1.88 -7.14 -10.57
N ASN A 19 1.11 -6.74 -11.60
CA ASN A 19 0.90 -7.57 -12.78
C ASN A 19 2.23 -7.91 -13.47
N LEU A 20 3.12 -6.93 -13.62
CA LEU A 20 4.44 -7.14 -14.21
C LEU A 20 5.35 -8.01 -13.32
N CYS A 21 5.29 -7.86 -11.99
CA CYS A 21 5.99 -8.79 -11.07
C CYS A 21 5.60 -10.24 -11.35
N LEU A 22 4.30 -10.51 -11.39
CA LEU A 22 3.80 -11.88 -11.62
C LEU A 22 4.11 -12.37 -13.03
N SER A 23 4.05 -11.50 -14.04
CA SER A 23 4.47 -11.83 -15.41
C SER A 23 5.93 -12.29 -15.43
N THR A 24 6.82 -11.53 -14.81
CA THR A 24 8.25 -11.85 -14.73
C THR A 24 8.48 -13.18 -14.00
N ILE A 25 7.83 -13.39 -12.85
CA ILE A 25 8.00 -14.65 -12.09
C ILE A 25 7.44 -15.86 -12.86
N LYS A 26 6.35 -15.66 -13.60
CA LYS A 26 5.73 -16.73 -14.40
C LYS A 26 6.69 -17.32 -15.43
N THR A 27 7.60 -16.53 -15.99
CA THR A 27 8.62 -17.03 -16.95
C THR A 27 9.55 -18.08 -16.33
N LEU A 28 9.67 -18.11 -15.01
CA LEU A 28 10.51 -19.10 -14.31
C LEU A 28 9.89 -20.50 -14.26
N ASN A 29 8.59 -20.63 -14.55
CA ASN A 29 7.82 -21.89 -14.56
C ASN A 29 7.91 -22.76 -13.29
N LYS A 30 8.45 -22.23 -12.21
CA LYS A 30 8.74 -22.95 -10.97
C LYS A 30 7.68 -22.75 -9.91
N TYR A 31 7.23 -21.50 -9.73
CA TYR A 31 6.34 -21.12 -8.66
C TYR A 31 4.88 -21.28 -9.07
N LYS A 32 4.13 -22.09 -8.30
CA LYS A 32 2.71 -22.34 -8.55
C LYS A 32 1.80 -21.72 -7.49
N LYS A 33 2.37 -21.36 -6.33
CA LYS A 33 1.65 -20.81 -5.18
C LYS A 33 2.14 -19.43 -4.80
N ILE A 34 1.21 -18.63 -4.34
CA ILE A 34 1.48 -17.31 -3.75
C ILE A 34 0.82 -17.22 -2.37
N LEU A 35 1.64 -16.92 -1.35
CA LEU A 35 1.16 -16.58 -0.02
C LEU A 35 0.92 -15.07 0.02
N ILE A 36 -0.29 -14.67 0.40
CA ILE A 36 -0.67 -13.26 0.54
C ILE A 36 -1.34 -13.05 1.91
N PRO A 37 -1.25 -11.83 2.49
CA PRO A 37 -1.95 -11.59 3.74
C PRO A 37 -3.47 -11.63 3.55
N ASP A 38 -4.19 -12.04 4.58
CA ASP A 38 -5.66 -11.98 4.58
C ASP A 38 -6.18 -10.53 4.63
N LEU A 39 -5.35 -9.60 5.09
CA LEU A 39 -5.61 -8.15 5.11
C LEU A 39 -5.10 -7.50 3.80
N VAL A 40 -5.73 -7.79 2.68
CA VAL A 40 -5.27 -7.34 1.36
C VAL A 40 -6.39 -6.71 0.53
N CYS A 41 -6.01 -5.80 -0.37
CA CYS A 41 -6.95 -5.18 -1.31
C CYS A 41 -7.52 -6.23 -2.28
N SER A 42 -8.84 -6.25 -2.45
CA SER A 42 -9.54 -7.17 -3.36
C SER A 42 -9.04 -7.12 -4.82
N GLU A 43 -8.48 -5.99 -5.23
CA GLU A 43 -8.08 -5.72 -6.62
C GLU A 43 -6.88 -6.53 -7.11
N ILE A 44 -6.07 -7.08 -6.20
CA ILE A 44 -4.93 -7.93 -6.61
C ILE A 44 -5.34 -9.37 -6.93
N ILE A 45 -6.48 -9.82 -6.42
CA ILE A 45 -6.95 -11.22 -6.61
C ILE A 45 -7.15 -11.58 -8.09
N PRO A 46 -7.86 -10.78 -8.91
CA PRO A 46 -8.01 -11.06 -10.34
C PRO A 46 -6.66 -11.12 -11.08
N ILE A 47 -5.68 -10.31 -10.64
CA ILE A 47 -4.35 -10.31 -11.24
C ILE A 47 -3.65 -11.64 -10.95
N ILE A 48 -3.70 -12.13 -9.71
CA ILE A 48 -3.11 -13.43 -9.34
C ILE A 48 -3.77 -14.57 -10.13
N GLN A 49 -5.11 -14.56 -10.22
CA GLN A 49 -5.88 -15.57 -10.95
C GLN A 49 -5.52 -15.64 -12.45
N LYS A 50 -5.20 -14.48 -13.07
CA LYS A 50 -4.72 -14.41 -14.47
C LYS A 50 -3.50 -15.29 -14.69
N TYR A 51 -2.60 -15.40 -13.70
CA TYR A 51 -1.39 -16.22 -13.79
C TYR A 51 -1.57 -17.67 -13.30
N LYS A 52 -2.79 -18.05 -12.93
CA LYS A 52 -3.14 -19.41 -12.45
C LYS A 52 -2.25 -19.83 -11.27
N LEU A 53 -2.03 -18.92 -10.34
CA LEU A 53 -1.34 -19.18 -9.08
C LEU A 53 -2.37 -19.58 -8.02
N ASP A 54 -2.06 -20.63 -7.24
CA ASP A 54 -2.85 -21.02 -6.07
C ASP A 54 -2.64 -20.01 -4.96
N ILE A 55 -3.72 -19.39 -4.50
CA ILE A 55 -3.68 -18.36 -3.46
C ILE A 55 -3.79 -19.03 -2.09
N ILE A 56 -2.81 -18.76 -1.23
CA ILE A 56 -2.82 -19.18 0.17
C ILE A 56 -2.79 -17.89 1.02
N PHE A 57 -3.76 -17.76 1.91
CA PHE A 57 -3.86 -16.59 2.75
C PHE A 57 -3.23 -16.85 4.11
N TYR A 58 -2.32 -15.98 4.54
CA TYR A 58 -1.80 -15.96 5.90
C TYR A 58 -2.42 -14.82 6.71
N SER A 59 -2.51 -15.01 8.04
CA SER A 59 -3.08 -14.01 8.92
C SER A 59 -2.08 -12.93 9.30
N ILE A 60 -2.65 -11.75 9.62
CA ILE A 60 -1.92 -10.59 10.15
C ILE A 60 -2.35 -10.38 11.59
N ASP A 61 -1.41 -10.12 12.50
CA ASP A 61 -1.69 -9.79 13.90
C ASP A 61 -2.10 -8.31 14.09
N ASN A 62 -2.37 -7.90 15.34
CA ASN A 62 -2.75 -6.53 15.67
C ASN A 62 -1.62 -5.51 15.44
N GLU A 63 -0.37 -5.97 15.38
CA GLU A 63 0.81 -5.16 15.10
C GLU A 63 1.14 -5.09 13.61
N LEU A 64 0.29 -5.69 12.77
CA LEU A 64 0.42 -5.79 11.32
C LEU A 64 1.56 -6.71 10.85
N ASN A 65 1.98 -7.66 11.69
CA ASN A 65 2.99 -8.65 11.34
C ASN A 65 2.36 -9.93 10.76
N PRO A 66 3.07 -10.62 9.85
CA PRO A 66 2.63 -11.88 9.26
C PRO A 66 2.76 -13.06 10.23
N ASP A 67 1.86 -14.03 10.11
CA ASP A 67 1.96 -15.34 10.79
C ASP A 67 3.11 -16.15 10.17
N ILE A 68 4.31 -15.96 10.70
CA ILE A 68 5.55 -16.57 10.20
C ILE A 68 5.50 -18.11 10.29
N ASN A 69 4.91 -18.67 11.36
CA ASN A 69 4.80 -20.12 11.53
C ASN A 69 3.93 -20.75 10.43
N PHE A 70 2.81 -20.11 10.10
CA PHE A 70 1.95 -20.55 9.02
C PHE A 70 2.66 -20.47 7.66
N ILE A 71 3.36 -19.36 7.39
CA ILE A 71 4.16 -19.18 6.17
C ILE A 71 5.22 -20.29 6.06
N GLU A 72 6.00 -20.51 7.12
CA GLU A 72 7.05 -21.55 7.13
C GLU A 72 6.50 -22.95 6.90
N SER A 73 5.35 -23.29 7.47
CA SER A 73 4.70 -24.59 7.29
C SER A 73 4.33 -24.88 5.82
N ASN A 74 4.04 -23.84 5.04
CA ASN A 74 3.76 -23.94 3.61
C ASN A 74 5.05 -24.03 2.78
N LEU A 75 6.10 -23.29 3.16
CA LEU A 75 7.41 -23.33 2.49
C LEU A 75 8.12 -24.68 2.60
N LYS A 76 7.89 -25.43 3.68
CA LYS A 76 8.41 -26.79 3.84
C LYS A 76 7.89 -27.78 2.77
N LYS A 77 6.79 -27.46 2.13
CA LYS A 77 6.15 -28.32 1.12
C LYS A 77 6.65 -28.05 -0.30
N GLU A 78 6.83 -26.80 -0.62
CA GLU A 78 7.22 -26.35 -1.97
C GLU A 78 7.70 -24.89 -2.02
N SER A 79 8.35 -24.54 -3.12
CA SER A 79 8.75 -23.16 -3.40
C SER A 79 7.54 -22.25 -3.64
N CYS A 80 7.49 -21.09 -2.99
CA CYS A 80 6.35 -20.17 -3.05
C CYS A 80 6.80 -18.75 -3.38
N ILE A 81 5.82 -17.94 -3.79
CA ILE A 81 5.91 -16.48 -3.81
C ILE A 81 5.29 -15.98 -2.50
N LEU A 82 5.92 -15.05 -1.82
CA LEU A 82 5.39 -14.35 -0.65
C LEU A 82 5.16 -12.89 -0.98
N LEU A 83 3.92 -12.42 -0.91
CA LEU A 83 3.60 -11.01 -0.93
C LEU A 83 3.67 -10.46 0.49
N CYS A 84 4.59 -9.54 0.74
CA CYS A 84 4.80 -8.89 2.02
C CYS A 84 4.42 -7.42 1.92
N ILE A 85 3.50 -6.94 2.76
CA ILE A 85 2.99 -5.58 2.73
C ILE A 85 3.55 -4.78 3.90
N ASN A 86 4.16 -3.62 3.61
CA ASN A 86 4.52 -2.62 4.61
C ASN A 86 3.29 -1.74 4.87
N TYR A 87 2.43 -2.13 5.85
CA TYR A 87 1.17 -1.46 6.11
C TYR A 87 1.37 -0.05 6.69
N PHE A 88 0.69 0.91 6.10
CA PHE A 88 0.60 2.31 6.56
C PHE A 88 1.95 3.02 6.76
N GLY A 89 3.03 2.50 6.15
CA GLY A 89 4.40 3.02 6.31
C GLY A 89 5.23 2.27 7.34
N LYS A 90 4.64 1.35 8.12
CA LYS A 90 5.34 0.49 9.07
C LYS A 90 5.96 -0.71 8.35
N ALA A 91 7.21 -1.02 8.68
CA ALA A 91 7.86 -2.22 8.22
C ALA A 91 7.16 -3.48 8.74
N SER A 92 7.00 -4.48 7.89
CA SER A 92 6.63 -5.84 8.30
C SER A 92 7.76 -6.51 9.10
N ASP A 93 7.55 -7.71 9.61
CA ASP A 93 8.62 -8.48 10.29
C ASP A 93 9.66 -8.99 9.28
N TRP A 94 10.45 -8.07 8.75
CA TRP A 94 11.50 -8.37 7.77
C TRP A 94 12.60 -9.26 8.33
N LYS A 95 12.85 -9.23 9.65
CA LYS A 95 13.83 -10.11 10.28
C LYS A 95 13.46 -11.58 10.05
N SER A 96 12.25 -11.95 10.40
CA SER A 96 11.76 -13.33 10.22
C SER A 96 11.65 -13.71 8.74
N ILE A 97 11.26 -12.78 7.87
CA ILE A 97 11.19 -13.00 6.42
C ILE A 97 12.59 -13.29 5.85
N PHE A 98 13.62 -12.57 6.27
CA PHE A 98 15.00 -12.84 5.85
C PHE A 98 15.49 -14.21 6.33
N GLU A 99 15.10 -14.65 7.53
CA GLU A 99 15.43 -16.00 8.00
C GLU A 99 14.73 -17.08 7.15
N LEU A 100 13.48 -16.86 6.76
CA LEU A 100 12.80 -17.76 5.82
C LEU A 100 13.48 -17.80 4.46
N LYS A 101 13.93 -16.67 3.92
CA LYS A 101 14.66 -16.61 2.64
C LYS A 101 15.99 -17.36 2.67
N LYS A 102 16.67 -17.44 3.82
CA LYS A 102 17.91 -18.22 3.96
C LYS A 102 17.66 -19.72 3.94
N LYS A 103 16.49 -20.18 4.40
CA LYS A 103 16.16 -21.59 4.56
C LYS A 103 15.44 -22.18 3.37
N TYR A 104 14.63 -21.38 2.69
CA TYR A 104 13.70 -21.86 1.68
C TYR A 104 13.87 -21.14 0.35
N ASP A 105 13.50 -21.83 -0.73
CA ASP A 105 13.39 -21.21 -2.06
C ASP A 105 12.11 -20.37 -2.14
N LEU A 106 12.26 -19.10 -1.85
CA LEU A 106 11.22 -18.13 -1.65
C LEU A 106 11.50 -16.89 -2.49
N ILE A 107 10.52 -16.45 -3.29
CA ILE A 107 10.51 -15.11 -3.89
C ILE A 107 9.67 -14.18 -3.00
N VAL A 108 10.26 -13.10 -2.52
CA VAL A 108 9.56 -12.09 -1.74
C VAL A 108 9.21 -10.89 -2.62
N LEU A 109 7.91 -10.65 -2.78
CA LEU A 109 7.36 -9.41 -3.34
C LEU A 109 7.11 -8.42 -2.21
N GLU A 110 7.79 -7.29 -2.27
CA GLU A 110 7.65 -6.19 -1.30
C GLU A 110 6.60 -5.20 -1.81
N ASP A 111 5.44 -5.17 -1.17
CA ASP A 111 4.37 -4.20 -1.48
C ASP A 111 4.52 -2.95 -0.61
N ASN A 112 4.98 -1.88 -1.24
CA ASN A 112 5.13 -0.55 -0.67
C ASN A 112 4.01 0.40 -1.10
N ALA A 113 2.82 -0.12 -1.41
CA ALA A 113 1.70 0.74 -1.80
C ALA A 113 1.35 1.79 -0.72
N HIS A 114 1.64 1.51 0.55
CA HIS A 114 1.48 2.42 1.69
C HIS A 114 2.81 3.00 2.22
N SER A 115 3.95 2.75 1.54
CA SER A 115 5.28 2.97 2.12
C SER A 115 6.27 3.47 1.05
N LEU A 116 6.11 4.74 0.58
CA LEU A 116 6.95 5.27 -0.49
C LEU A 116 8.35 5.62 0.00
N PHE A 117 8.45 6.28 1.16
CA PHE A 117 9.70 6.71 1.78
C PHE A 117 9.81 6.06 3.15
N GLY A 118 10.96 5.45 3.41
CA GLY A 118 11.21 4.80 4.69
C GLY A 118 12.25 3.70 4.56
N SER A 119 12.55 3.08 5.69
CA SER A 119 13.59 2.06 5.78
C SER A 119 13.28 1.04 6.89
N TYR A 120 13.95 -0.09 6.81
CA TYR A 120 14.03 -1.07 7.88
C TYR A 120 15.50 -1.35 8.17
N GLN A 121 15.96 -1.03 9.37
CA GLN A 121 17.37 -1.20 9.79
C GLN A 121 18.38 -0.61 8.79
N GLY A 122 18.09 0.57 8.24
CA GLY A 122 18.92 1.27 7.27
C GLY A 122 18.79 0.81 5.82
N ILE A 123 18.03 -0.26 5.53
CA ILE A 123 17.71 -0.71 4.18
C ILE A 123 16.44 0.01 3.72
N SER A 124 16.51 0.75 2.62
CA SER A 124 15.38 1.49 2.07
C SER A 124 14.24 0.55 1.65
N TYR A 125 13.00 0.98 1.84
CA TYR A 125 11.86 0.30 1.22
C TYR A 125 12.03 0.25 -0.29
N GLY A 126 11.76 -0.93 -0.85
CA GLY A 126 12.05 -1.25 -2.24
C GLY A 126 13.34 -2.07 -2.44
N ASP A 127 14.13 -2.24 -1.37
CA ASP A 127 15.36 -3.04 -1.37
C ASP A 127 15.30 -4.27 -0.43
N LEU A 128 14.17 -4.48 0.24
CA LEU A 128 13.99 -5.58 1.19
C LEU A 128 13.55 -6.87 0.50
N GLY A 129 12.68 -6.77 -0.51
CA GLY A 129 12.20 -7.90 -1.31
C GLY A 129 13.11 -8.24 -2.51
N ASP A 130 12.81 -9.34 -3.21
CA ASP A 130 13.44 -9.67 -4.49
C ASP A 130 12.92 -8.78 -5.63
N ILE A 131 11.62 -8.45 -5.55
CA ILE A 131 10.94 -7.48 -6.41
C ILE A 131 10.07 -6.62 -5.51
N SER A 132 10.07 -5.32 -5.73
CA SER A 132 9.27 -4.36 -4.97
C SER A 132 8.45 -3.47 -5.88
N PHE A 133 7.31 -3.00 -5.39
CA PHE A 133 6.49 -2.00 -6.07
C PHE A 133 5.79 -1.09 -5.07
N ASN A 134 5.36 0.08 -5.52
CA ASN A 134 4.66 1.05 -4.70
C ASN A 134 3.44 1.66 -5.40
N SER A 135 2.84 2.68 -4.79
CA SER A 135 1.75 3.47 -5.37
C SER A 135 1.97 4.95 -5.04
N LEU A 136 2.56 5.69 -5.97
CA LEU A 136 3.00 7.07 -5.76
C LEU A 136 1.87 7.98 -5.30
N ARG A 137 0.70 7.90 -5.95
CA ARG A 137 -0.47 8.75 -5.69
C ARG A 137 -1.04 8.65 -4.26
N LYS A 138 -0.66 7.62 -3.51
CA LYS A 138 -1.10 7.45 -2.11
C LYS A 138 -0.32 8.34 -1.15
N ILE A 139 0.91 8.70 -1.51
CA ILE A 139 1.82 9.46 -0.65
C ILE A 139 2.06 10.87 -1.20
N ILE A 140 2.21 11.02 -2.50
CA ILE A 140 2.52 12.29 -3.16
C ILE A 140 1.43 12.69 -4.17
N PRO A 141 1.27 13.99 -4.49
CA PRO A 141 0.20 14.52 -5.32
C PRO A 141 0.50 14.31 -6.83
N VAL A 142 0.51 13.05 -7.26
CA VAL A 142 0.64 12.67 -8.68
C VAL A 142 -0.64 12.04 -9.18
N LEU A 143 -0.86 12.08 -10.49
CA LEU A 143 -2.07 11.56 -11.12
C LEU A 143 -2.03 10.04 -11.29
N SER A 144 -0.84 9.51 -11.55
CA SER A 144 -0.56 8.09 -11.73
C SER A 144 0.82 7.76 -11.21
N GLY A 145 1.19 6.49 -11.19
CA GLY A 145 2.56 6.07 -11.00
C GLY A 145 2.77 5.02 -9.92
N SER A 146 3.72 4.16 -10.25
CA SER A 146 4.33 3.17 -9.37
C SER A 146 5.77 2.96 -9.82
N VAL A 147 6.68 2.86 -8.87
CA VAL A 147 8.04 2.42 -9.11
C VAL A 147 8.10 0.93 -8.83
N LEU A 148 8.60 0.17 -9.80
CA LEU A 148 8.89 -1.24 -9.70
C LEU A 148 10.40 -1.41 -9.72
N LYS A 149 10.96 -2.11 -8.75
CA LYS A 149 12.39 -2.36 -8.62
C LYS A 149 12.65 -3.85 -8.41
N SER A 150 13.71 -4.36 -9.03
CA SER A 150 14.21 -5.72 -8.78
C SER A 150 15.72 -5.72 -8.75
N SER A 151 16.29 -6.37 -7.74
CA SER A 151 17.72 -6.65 -7.63
C SER A 151 18.11 -8.01 -8.23
N LYS A 152 17.13 -8.86 -8.53
CA LYS A 152 17.37 -10.26 -8.91
C LYS A 152 16.90 -10.60 -10.32
N TYR A 153 15.86 -9.94 -10.80
CA TYR A 153 15.22 -10.26 -12.06
C TYR A 153 15.27 -9.09 -13.02
N ASN A 154 15.60 -9.38 -14.28
CA ASN A 154 15.48 -8.35 -15.31
C ASN A 154 14.01 -8.17 -15.68
N ILE A 155 13.49 -6.98 -15.42
CA ILE A 155 12.11 -6.62 -15.75
C ILE A 155 12.19 -5.85 -17.06
N SER A 156 11.77 -6.48 -18.17
CA SER A 156 11.80 -5.80 -19.45
C SER A 156 10.77 -4.67 -19.52
N ASN A 157 11.22 -3.55 -20.06
CA ASN A 157 10.37 -2.37 -20.30
C ASN A 157 9.66 -2.43 -21.65
N ASP A 158 9.86 -3.48 -22.43
CA ASP A 158 9.46 -3.55 -23.84
C ASP A 158 7.93 -3.48 -24.03
N GLU A 159 7.18 -3.82 -22.98
CA GLU A 159 5.71 -3.73 -23.00
C GLU A 159 5.16 -2.35 -22.61
N PHE A 160 6.01 -1.41 -22.10
CA PHE A 160 5.54 -0.10 -21.66
C PHE A 160 5.56 0.92 -22.79
N LYS A 161 4.39 1.34 -23.21
CA LYS A 161 4.26 2.46 -24.13
C LYS A 161 4.41 3.78 -23.38
N LYS A 162 5.38 4.62 -23.77
CA LYS A 162 5.44 6.03 -23.33
C LYS A 162 4.13 6.68 -23.72
N ARG A 163 3.47 7.36 -22.78
CA ARG A 163 2.18 7.99 -23.08
C ARG A 163 1.99 9.32 -22.40
N PHE A 164 1.19 10.14 -23.03
CA PHE A 164 0.50 11.25 -22.40
C PHE A 164 -0.80 10.73 -21.77
N LEU A 165 -1.25 11.38 -20.69
CA LEU A 165 -2.56 11.09 -20.12
C LEU A 165 -3.63 11.25 -21.20
N SER A 166 -4.52 10.28 -21.31
CA SER A 166 -5.74 10.48 -22.08
C SER A 166 -6.63 11.53 -21.39
N PHE A 167 -7.48 12.20 -22.13
CA PHE A 167 -8.40 13.22 -21.58
C PHE A 167 -9.30 12.63 -20.48
N THR A 168 -9.72 11.38 -20.62
CA THR A 168 -10.52 10.64 -19.62
C THR A 168 -9.74 10.40 -18.33
N GLU A 169 -8.47 10.02 -18.41
CA GLU A 169 -7.60 9.82 -17.26
C GLU A 169 -7.26 11.13 -16.55
N PHE A 170 -7.02 12.19 -17.32
CA PHE A 170 -6.83 13.53 -16.80
C PHE A 170 -8.07 14.01 -16.04
N LYS A 171 -9.25 13.82 -16.60
CA LYS A 171 -10.54 14.15 -15.97
C LYS A 171 -10.78 13.34 -14.69
N TYR A 172 -10.48 12.04 -14.73
CA TYR A 172 -10.55 11.15 -13.58
C TYR A 172 -9.54 11.56 -12.48
N SER A 173 -8.33 11.90 -12.84
CA SER A 173 -7.27 12.31 -11.94
C SER A 173 -7.54 13.67 -11.30
N LEU A 174 -8.06 14.64 -12.07
CA LEU A 174 -8.56 15.91 -11.53
C LEU A 174 -9.72 15.69 -10.55
N ARG A 175 -10.60 14.75 -10.85
CA ARG A 175 -11.68 14.36 -9.94
C ARG A 175 -11.13 13.79 -8.64
N ASN A 176 -10.08 12.96 -8.69
CA ASN A 176 -9.41 12.43 -7.51
C ASN A 176 -8.66 13.51 -6.72
N LEU A 177 -7.99 14.47 -7.39
CA LEU A 177 -7.38 15.62 -6.73
C LEU A 177 -8.43 16.53 -6.07
N LYS A 178 -9.59 16.73 -6.72
CA LYS A 178 -10.74 17.45 -6.13
C LYS A 178 -11.39 16.65 -4.99
N PHE A 179 -11.30 15.32 -4.99
CA PHE A 179 -11.75 14.47 -3.88
C PHE A 179 -10.93 14.71 -2.61
N HIS A 180 -9.65 15.02 -2.73
CA HIS A 180 -8.85 15.44 -1.59
C HIS A 180 -9.26 16.83 -1.06
N SER A 181 -10.05 17.60 -1.81
CA SER A 181 -10.48 18.96 -1.46
C SER A 181 -11.99 19.13 -1.24
N LYS A 182 -12.85 18.18 -1.59
CA LYS A 182 -14.31 18.28 -1.39
C LYS A 182 -14.92 16.94 -1.01
N ASN A 183 -15.46 16.91 0.20
CA ASN A 183 -16.14 15.82 0.86
C ASN A 183 -17.35 15.29 0.11
N LYS A 184 -17.18 14.38 -0.82
CA LYS A 184 -18.26 13.50 -1.27
C LYS A 184 -17.75 12.07 -1.23
N TYR A 185 -18.05 11.38 -0.12
CA TYR A 185 -18.00 9.94 -0.07
C TYR A 185 -18.96 9.39 -1.12
N SER A 186 -18.43 8.88 -2.20
CA SER A 186 -19.11 7.84 -2.93
C SER A 186 -18.48 6.52 -2.49
N ASP A 187 -19.27 5.66 -1.84
CA ASP A 187 -18.95 4.26 -1.57
C ASP A 187 -18.68 3.44 -2.85
N THR A 188 -18.79 4.08 -3.97
CA THR A 188 -18.52 3.54 -5.29
C THR A 188 -17.16 4.01 -5.77
N TYR A 189 -16.09 3.32 -5.36
CA TYR A 189 -14.98 3.09 -6.26
C TYR A 189 -15.56 2.27 -7.44
N SER A 190 -16.23 2.94 -8.35
CA SER A 190 -16.53 2.36 -9.65
C SER A 190 -15.21 2.24 -10.39
N HIS A 191 -14.59 1.09 -10.20
CA HIS A 191 -13.40 0.71 -10.93
C HIS A 191 -13.81 0.46 -12.36
N ASP A 192 -13.48 1.39 -13.22
CA ASP A 192 -13.39 1.09 -14.64
C ASP A 192 -12.20 0.13 -14.80
N LYS A 193 -12.51 -1.16 -14.75
CA LYS A 193 -11.51 -2.26 -14.78
C LYS A 193 -10.62 -2.16 -16.01
N SER A 194 -11.13 -1.59 -17.10
CA SER A 194 -10.46 -1.50 -18.40
C SER A 194 -9.21 -0.61 -18.41
N ILE A 195 -9.15 0.41 -17.53
CA ILE A 195 -8.03 1.38 -17.52
C ILE A 195 -6.77 0.77 -16.88
N TYR A 196 -6.91 -0.26 -16.03
CA TYR A 196 -5.82 -0.79 -15.22
C TYR A 196 -5.27 -2.15 -15.67
N ASP A 197 -5.93 -2.80 -16.62
CA ASP A 197 -5.47 -4.08 -17.18
C ASP A 197 -4.34 -3.92 -18.21
N ASN A 198 -4.12 -2.70 -18.70
CA ASN A 198 -3.04 -2.41 -19.63
C ASN A 198 -1.75 -2.08 -18.87
N LEU A 199 -0.67 -2.75 -19.25
CA LEU A 199 0.69 -2.42 -18.82
C LEU A 199 1.11 -1.09 -19.46
N LEU A 200 0.90 0.01 -18.73
CA LEU A 200 1.16 1.35 -19.22
C LEU A 200 2.25 2.00 -18.36
N SER A 201 3.12 2.77 -18.99
CA SER A 201 4.11 3.58 -18.28
C SER A 201 3.44 4.69 -17.47
N ILE A 202 4.18 5.23 -16.51
CA ILE A 202 3.80 6.46 -15.82
C ILE A 202 3.64 7.61 -16.83
N ASP A 203 2.70 8.50 -16.60
CA ASP A 203 2.57 9.71 -17.43
C ASP A 203 3.70 10.71 -17.14
N PHE A 204 3.99 11.54 -18.16
CA PHE A 204 5.11 12.48 -18.10
C PHE A 204 5.01 13.48 -16.94
N LEU A 205 3.82 14.01 -16.65
CA LEU A 205 3.64 15.00 -15.58
C LEU A 205 3.89 14.36 -14.21
N SER A 206 3.28 13.20 -13.96
CA SER A 206 3.50 12.44 -12.71
C SER A 206 4.96 12.06 -12.52
N TYR A 207 5.65 11.67 -13.60
CA TYR A 207 7.09 11.40 -13.56
C TYR A 207 7.89 12.64 -13.13
N LYS A 208 7.64 13.80 -13.72
CA LYS A 208 8.36 15.04 -13.37
C LYS A 208 8.10 15.47 -11.93
N ILE A 209 6.85 15.40 -11.47
CA ILE A 209 6.48 15.70 -10.09
C ILE A 209 7.20 14.74 -9.13
N PHE A 210 7.18 13.44 -9.43
CA PHE A 210 7.86 12.44 -8.61
C PHE A 210 9.36 12.72 -8.51
N MET A 211 10.04 12.95 -9.63
CA MET A 211 11.48 13.25 -9.65
C MET A 211 11.81 14.49 -8.81
N TYR A 212 10.97 15.53 -8.86
CA TYR A 212 11.13 16.72 -8.03
C TYR A 212 10.93 16.41 -6.54
N LEU A 213 9.87 15.68 -6.20
CA LEU A 213 9.50 15.40 -4.80
C LEU A 213 10.44 14.39 -4.11
N GLN A 214 11.18 13.58 -4.86
CA GLN A 214 12.22 12.71 -4.27
C GLN A 214 13.28 13.52 -3.52
N HIS A 215 13.65 14.71 -4.00
CA HIS A 215 14.57 15.61 -3.31
C HIS A 215 14.00 16.22 -2.04
N LYS A 216 12.70 16.10 -1.84
CA LYS A 216 11.97 16.61 -0.65
C LYS A 216 11.48 15.49 0.27
N LYS A 217 11.96 14.27 0.09
CA LYS A 217 11.49 13.09 0.83
C LYS A 217 11.52 13.29 2.35
N ASP A 218 12.59 13.90 2.88
CA ASP A 218 12.76 14.10 4.33
C ASP A 218 11.72 15.11 4.87
N HIS A 219 11.47 16.19 4.13
CA HIS A 219 10.43 17.16 4.48
C HIS A 219 9.04 16.49 4.46
N ILE A 220 8.75 15.69 3.42
CA ILE A 220 7.49 14.96 3.29
C ILE A 220 7.31 14.00 4.47
N SER A 221 8.34 13.21 4.79
CA SER A 221 8.32 12.25 5.87
C SER A 221 8.12 12.93 7.23
N ASN A 222 8.88 13.99 7.50
CA ASN A 222 8.78 14.74 8.75
C ASN A 222 7.40 15.36 8.95
N GLN A 223 6.83 16.00 7.92
CA GLN A 223 5.49 16.59 8.05
C GLN A 223 4.41 15.51 8.27
N ARG A 224 4.53 14.35 7.62
CA ARG A 224 3.61 13.23 7.84
C ARG A 224 3.73 12.65 9.24
N LYS A 225 4.95 12.57 9.80
CA LYS A 225 5.16 12.19 11.21
C LYS A 225 4.53 13.18 12.17
N LEU A 226 4.71 14.48 11.96
CA LEU A 226 4.09 15.53 12.78
C LEU A 226 2.56 15.41 12.77
N ASN A 227 1.98 15.20 11.60
CA ASN A 227 0.54 15.02 11.47
C ASN A 227 0.05 13.69 12.12
N TYR A 228 0.86 12.62 12.07
CA TYR A 228 0.57 11.38 12.80
C TYR A 228 0.57 11.61 14.32
N CYS A 229 1.59 12.28 14.85
CA CYS A 229 1.65 12.63 16.28
C CYS A 229 0.47 13.51 16.70
N TYR A 230 0.06 14.45 15.86
CA TYR A 230 -1.13 15.27 16.11
C TYR A 230 -2.39 14.39 16.30
N TRP A 231 -2.64 13.41 15.41
CA TRP A 231 -3.77 12.51 15.57
C TRP A 231 -3.65 11.64 16.81
N THR A 232 -2.46 11.16 17.14
CA THR A 232 -2.21 10.38 18.36
C THR A 232 -2.61 11.17 19.62
N GLU A 233 -2.23 12.45 19.68
CA GLU A 233 -2.57 13.34 20.79
C GLU A 233 -4.07 13.68 20.78
N PHE A 234 -4.62 14.08 19.65
CA PHE A 234 -6.02 14.48 19.48
C PHE A 234 -7.02 13.37 19.81
N LEU A 235 -6.70 12.13 19.47
CA LEU A 235 -7.56 10.97 19.64
C LEU A 235 -7.27 10.15 20.91
N ASN A 236 -6.34 10.56 21.75
CA ASN A 236 -5.89 9.81 22.93
C ASN A 236 -7.02 9.39 23.89
N ASN A 237 -8.06 10.23 24.02
CA ASN A 237 -9.22 9.97 24.86
C ASN A 237 -10.49 9.62 24.06
N SER A 238 -10.32 9.12 22.83
CA SER A 238 -11.43 8.74 21.98
C SER A 238 -11.87 7.29 22.24
N ASP A 239 -12.98 6.90 21.63
CA ASP A 239 -13.51 5.54 21.58
C ASP A 239 -12.85 4.65 20.51
N LEU A 240 -11.68 5.05 20.03
CA LEU A 240 -10.90 4.38 19.01
C LEU A 240 -9.63 3.75 19.61
N GLU A 241 -9.25 2.56 19.15
CA GLU A 241 -8.00 1.87 19.53
C GLU A 241 -6.93 2.16 18.46
N GLN A 242 -5.83 2.80 18.83
CA GLN A 242 -4.76 3.14 17.88
C GLN A 242 -3.99 1.92 17.42
N ILE A 243 -3.73 1.81 16.13
CA ILE A 243 -2.69 0.92 15.60
C ILE A 243 -1.36 1.69 15.66
N ASP A 244 -0.38 1.14 16.40
CA ASP A 244 0.90 1.81 16.57
C ASP A 244 1.72 1.81 15.28
N LEU A 245 1.96 3.02 14.74
CA LEU A 245 2.78 3.30 13.58
C LEU A 245 3.96 4.22 13.93
N SER A 246 4.35 4.32 15.20
CA SER A 246 5.43 5.21 15.67
C SER A 246 6.78 4.90 14.99
N SER A 247 7.01 3.65 14.63
CA SER A 247 8.20 3.19 13.90
C SER A 247 8.19 3.53 12.40
N ALA A 248 7.08 4.01 11.84
CA ALA A 248 7.00 4.37 10.43
C ALA A 248 7.79 5.64 10.12
N ASP A 249 8.72 5.59 9.17
CA ASP A 249 9.48 6.77 8.74
C ASP A 249 8.61 7.79 8.01
N CYS A 250 7.66 7.32 7.22
CA CYS A 250 6.72 8.13 6.45
C CYS A 250 5.32 7.50 6.53
N PRO A 251 4.54 7.75 7.61
CA PRO A 251 3.24 7.14 7.78
C PRO A 251 2.27 7.51 6.64
N TYR A 252 1.54 6.50 6.14
CA TYR A 252 0.50 6.70 5.12
C TYR A 252 -0.74 7.39 5.69
N ALA A 253 -1.14 6.97 6.88
CA ALA A 253 -2.27 7.49 7.63
C ALA A 253 -2.06 7.24 9.12
N ALA A 254 -2.82 7.89 9.98
CA ALA A 254 -3.01 7.44 11.35
C ALA A 254 -4.18 6.43 11.34
N ALA A 255 -3.93 5.20 11.77
CA ALA A 255 -4.86 4.09 11.67
C ALA A 255 -5.44 3.75 13.04
N TYR A 256 -6.76 3.62 13.11
CA TYR A 256 -7.49 3.34 14.34
C TYR A 256 -8.54 2.25 14.14
N LEU A 257 -8.65 1.36 15.10
CA LEU A 257 -9.71 0.34 15.16
C LEU A 257 -10.95 0.94 15.81
N TYR A 258 -12.11 0.53 15.32
CA TYR A 258 -13.40 0.83 15.97
C TYR A 258 -14.15 -0.46 16.29
N ASN A 259 -14.86 -0.47 17.42
CA ASN A 259 -15.58 -1.67 17.88
C ASN A 259 -17.01 -1.74 17.33
N ASP A 260 -17.62 -0.59 17.05
CA ASP A 260 -19.01 -0.49 16.62
C ASP A 260 -19.17 0.38 15.38
N ILE A 261 -20.13 0.05 14.54
CA ILE A 261 -20.45 0.81 13.32
C ILE A 261 -20.95 2.24 13.63
N THR A 262 -21.56 2.44 14.80
CA THR A 262 -22.01 3.77 15.24
C THR A 262 -20.83 4.69 15.49
N VAL A 263 -19.76 4.19 16.12
CA VAL A 263 -18.49 4.89 16.30
C VAL A 263 -17.88 5.23 14.94
N CYS A 264 -17.85 4.28 14.01
CA CYS A 264 -17.37 4.52 12.65
C CYS A 264 -18.14 5.66 11.98
N ASN A 265 -19.48 5.61 12.00
CA ASN A 265 -20.33 6.62 11.36
C ASN A 265 -20.17 8.00 12.00
N LYS A 266 -20.05 8.06 13.33
CA LYS A 266 -19.77 9.30 14.08
C LYS A 266 -18.49 9.97 13.58
N TRP A 267 -17.39 9.22 13.47
CA TRP A 267 -16.11 9.77 13.01
C TRP A 267 -16.10 10.14 11.52
N LEU A 268 -16.79 9.38 10.69
CA LEU A 268 -16.95 9.73 9.27
C LEU A 268 -17.74 11.03 9.10
N GLU A 269 -18.83 11.20 9.86
CA GLU A 269 -19.65 12.42 9.85
C GLU A 269 -18.88 13.62 10.43
N TRP A 270 -18.17 13.41 11.55
CA TRP A 270 -17.29 14.44 12.11
C TRP A 270 -16.24 14.90 11.09
N GLY A 271 -15.62 13.94 10.40
CA GLY A 271 -14.67 14.26 9.34
C GLY A 271 -15.30 15.07 8.22
N ARG A 272 -16.52 14.73 7.81
CA ARG A 272 -17.28 15.46 6.79
C ARG A 272 -17.55 16.91 7.21
N ILE A 273 -17.98 17.13 8.44
CA ILE A 273 -18.29 18.46 8.99
C ILE A 273 -17.01 19.32 9.05
N ASN A 274 -15.90 18.72 9.45
CA ASN A 274 -14.62 19.42 9.63
C ASN A 274 -13.74 19.46 8.37
N ASN A 275 -14.25 19.00 7.21
CA ASN A 275 -13.49 18.87 5.97
C ASN A 275 -12.24 17.99 6.07
N ILE A 276 -12.27 16.98 6.94
CA ILE A 276 -11.22 15.98 7.13
C ILE A 276 -11.61 14.69 6.42
N ASN A 277 -10.78 14.23 5.49
CA ASN A 277 -11.05 13.02 4.73
C ASN A 277 -10.68 11.76 5.54
N ILE A 278 -11.59 11.31 6.42
CA ILE A 278 -11.47 10.04 7.13
C ILE A 278 -11.97 8.91 6.24
N ILE A 279 -11.24 7.82 6.16
CA ILE A 279 -11.54 6.70 5.24
C ILE A 279 -11.77 5.43 6.05
N LYS A 280 -12.88 4.74 5.79
CA LYS A 280 -13.07 3.36 6.25
C LYS A 280 -12.21 2.42 5.41
N TRP A 281 -11.42 1.55 6.05
CA TRP A 281 -10.51 0.60 5.41
C TRP A 281 -10.54 -0.74 6.16
N PRO A 282 -10.29 -1.89 5.55
CA PRO A 282 -10.08 -2.13 4.13
C PRO A 282 -11.38 -2.49 3.38
N LEU A 283 -11.30 -2.46 2.03
CA LEU A 283 -12.24 -3.15 1.16
C LEU A 283 -11.69 -4.56 0.88
N LEU A 284 -12.11 -5.52 1.69
CA LEU A 284 -11.64 -6.91 1.59
C LEU A 284 -12.23 -7.65 0.38
N PRO A 285 -11.52 -8.65 -0.16
CA PRO A 285 -12.05 -9.53 -1.19
C PRO A 285 -13.32 -10.25 -0.70
N LYS A 286 -14.36 -10.31 -1.55
CA LYS A 286 -15.61 -11.02 -1.21
C LYS A 286 -15.37 -12.50 -0.87
N ILE A 287 -14.42 -13.15 -1.53
CA ILE A 287 -14.01 -14.54 -1.27
C ILE A 287 -13.42 -14.68 0.15
N HIS A 288 -12.99 -13.60 0.74
CA HIS A 288 -12.14 -13.58 1.92
C HIS A 288 -12.71 -12.86 3.12
N SER A 289 -13.85 -12.15 2.95
CA SER A 289 -14.49 -11.45 4.06
C SER A 289 -14.83 -12.36 5.24
N HIS A 290 -14.97 -13.67 5.00
CA HIS A 290 -15.23 -14.67 6.02
C HIS A 290 -13.99 -15.32 6.63
N SER A 291 -12.79 -15.14 6.05
CA SER A 291 -11.58 -15.84 6.44
C SER A 291 -10.52 -14.97 7.13
N LEU A 292 -10.75 -13.65 7.28
CA LEU A 292 -9.88 -12.80 8.08
C LEU A 292 -9.87 -13.33 9.51
N LYS A 293 -8.76 -13.96 9.93
CA LYS A 293 -8.63 -14.55 11.26
C LYS A 293 -8.70 -13.48 12.33
N ASN A 294 -8.05 -12.35 12.10
CA ASN A 294 -8.12 -11.21 13.01
C ASN A 294 -9.32 -10.31 12.67
N LYS A 295 -10.45 -10.59 13.29
CA LYS A 295 -11.70 -9.87 13.03
C LYS A 295 -11.64 -8.36 13.35
N LYS A 296 -10.78 -7.93 14.27
CA LYS A 296 -10.61 -6.51 14.62
C LYS A 296 -10.11 -5.69 13.41
N LEU A 297 -9.21 -6.25 12.61
CA LEU A 297 -8.65 -5.56 11.43
C LEU A 297 -9.65 -5.34 10.28
N LYS A 298 -10.90 -5.80 10.40
CA LYS A 298 -12.00 -5.43 9.47
C LYS A 298 -12.47 -4.00 9.66
N ASN A 299 -12.20 -3.44 10.82
CA ASN A 299 -12.82 -2.21 11.32
C ASN A 299 -11.75 -1.13 11.55
N ILE A 300 -11.15 -0.63 10.48
CA ILE A 300 -10.11 0.41 10.55
C ILE A 300 -10.65 1.72 9.97
N LEU A 301 -10.42 2.81 10.69
CA LEU A 301 -10.51 4.17 10.19
C LEU A 301 -9.11 4.72 9.94
N LEU A 302 -8.92 5.36 8.81
CA LEU A 302 -7.69 6.05 8.43
C LEU A 302 -7.89 7.55 8.50
N PHE A 303 -7.12 8.20 9.34
CA PHE A 303 -7.06 9.66 9.46
C PHE A 303 -5.91 10.19 8.61
N PRO A 304 -6.12 11.27 7.85
CA PRO A 304 -5.14 11.75 6.89
C PRO A 304 -3.93 12.38 7.59
N VAL A 305 -2.74 12.04 7.13
CA VAL A 305 -1.47 12.65 7.57
C VAL A 305 -0.77 13.37 6.42
N ASN A 306 -1.53 13.89 5.47
CA ASN A 306 -1.00 14.49 4.26
C ASN A 306 -0.02 15.64 4.59
N HIS A 307 1.18 15.58 4.01
CA HIS A 307 2.25 16.55 4.21
C HIS A 307 1.99 17.94 3.60
N MET A 308 0.94 18.09 2.79
CA MET A 308 0.55 19.37 2.21
C MET A 308 -0.20 20.29 3.21
N HIS A 309 -0.53 19.78 4.39
CA HIS A 309 -1.22 20.51 5.44
C HIS A 309 -0.52 20.31 6.78
N ASP A 310 -0.39 21.38 7.55
CA ASP A 310 -0.05 21.29 8.96
C ASP A 310 -1.35 21.19 9.76
N LEU A 311 -1.60 20.03 10.38
CA LEU A 311 -2.81 19.81 11.16
C LEU A 311 -2.86 20.65 12.43
N LYS A 312 -1.72 21.11 12.94
CA LYS A 312 -1.67 22.01 14.11
C LYS A 312 -2.26 23.39 13.81
N GLU A 313 -2.19 23.84 12.56
CA GLU A 313 -2.80 25.10 12.12
C GLU A 313 -4.32 24.98 11.94
N ILE A 314 -4.84 23.75 11.81
CA ILE A 314 -6.26 23.49 11.67
C ILE A 314 -6.86 23.38 13.08
N LYS A 315 -7.59 24.42 13.52
CA LYS A 315 -8.32 24.39 14.80
C LYS A 315 -9.47 23.37 14.71
N LEU A 316 -9.18 22.14 15.08
CA LEU A 316 -10.19 21.09 15.15
C LEU A 316 -10.87 21.13 16.52
N THR A 317 -12.19 21.18 16.54
CA THR A 317 -12.99 21.04 17.76
C THR A 317 -13.40 19.59 17.91
N TYR A 318 -12.95 18.97 18.98
CA TYR A 318 -13.43 17.63 19.35
C TYR A 318 -14.89 17.73 19.80
N ALA A 319 -15.81 17.09 19.08
CA ALA A 319 -17.15 16.92 19.56
C ALA A 319 -17.12 15.90 20.72
N LYS A 320 -17.00 16.40 21.96
CA LYS A 320 -17.33 15.62 23.15
C LYS A 320 -18.85 15.47 23.14
N ASN A 321 -19.36 14.31 22.71
CA ASN A 321 -20.67 13.79 23.11
C ASN A 321 -20.75 12.31 22.74
#